data_3430869ca3c04b911c16f23c2a210d00
#
_entry.id   3430869ca3c04b911c16f23c2a210d00
#
_cell.length_a   1.000
_cell.length_b   1.000
_cell.length_c   1.000
_cell.angle_alpha   90.00
_cell.angle_beta   90.00
_cell.angle_gamma   90.00
#
_symmetry.space_group_name_H-M   'P 1'
#
loop_
_entity.id
_entity.type
_entity.pdbx_description
1 polymer ?
#
loop_
_entity_poly.entity_id
_entity_poly.type
_entity_poly.pdbx_seq_one_letter_code
_entity_poly.pdbx_strand_id
1 'polypeptide(L)'
;MISVHSIFICKPGNAGKLAKLFKEWADTKEEGNRSVMTDMTGQFHRVIIAENHASLAAYEEAQKDIGQSPEEKALMEKFKDMNEMYVSGSREIFKVW
;
A
#
# COMPACT_ATOMS: atom_id res chain seq x y z
N MET A 1 -1.49 -8.51 17.54
CA MET A 1 -1.44 -7.52 16.46
C MET A 1 -0.54 -8.02 15.34
N ILE A 2 -0.89 -7.73 14.12
CA ILE A 2 -0.07 -8.05 12.94
C ILE A 2 0.31 -6.78 12.20
N SER A 3 1.42 -6.83 11.49
CA SER A 3 1.87 -5.78 10.58
C SER A 3 1.94 -6.39 9.17
N VAL A 4 1.21 -5.78 8.22
CA VAL A 4 1.13 -6.26 6.85
C VAL A 4 1.92 -5.31 5.96
N HIS A 5 2.89 -5.85 5.25
CA HIS A 5 3.71 -5.08 4.31
C HIS A 5 3.40 -5.54 2.89
N SER A 6 2.86 -4.65 2.09
CA SER A 6 2.67 -4.87 0.65
C SER A 6 3.85 -4.20 -0.05
N ILE A 7 4.65 -4.99 -0.75
CA ILE A 7 5.95 -4.55 -1.29
C ILE A 7 5.88 -4.60 -2.82
N PHE A 8 6.18 -3.47 -3.45
CA PHE A 8 6.20 -3.34 -4.90
C PHE A 8 7.60 -2.98 -5.36
N ILE A 9 8.12 -3.75 -6.32
CA ILE A 9 9.39 -3.43 -6.98
C ILE A 9 9.03 -2.69 -8.27
N CYS A 10 9.35 -1.40 -8.33
CA CYS A 10 8.92 -0.54 -9.43
C CYS A 10 9.96 -0.47 -10.54
N LYS A 11 9.51 -0.10 -11.71
CA LYS A 11 10.38 0.24 -12.83
C LYS A 11 11.12 1.55 -12.50
N PRO A 12 12.34 1.74 -13.02
CA PRO A 12 13.08 2.99 -12.78
C PRO A 12 12.23 4.23 -13.08
N GLY A 13 12.23 5.18 -12.15
CA GLY A 13 11.48 6.44 -12.30
C GLY A 13 10.03 6.37 -11.86
N ASN A 14 9.49 5.20 -11.51
CA ASN A 14 8.07 5.07 -11.17
C ASN A 14 7.80 4.92 -9.68
N ALA A 15 8.80 4.66 -8.85
CA ALA A 15 8.59 4.45 -7.41
C ALA A 15 7.95 5.68 -6.75
N GLY A 16 8.44 6.88 -7.04
CA GLY A 16 7.88 8.10 -6.49
C GLY A 16 6.44 8.36 -6.94
N LYS A 17 6.14 8.05 -8.19
CA LYS A 17 4.79 8.19 -8.73
C LYS A 17 3.81 7.26 -8.03
N LEU A 18 4.20 5.99 -7.88
CA LEU A 18 3.36 5.00 -7.22
C LEU A 18 3.22 5.31 -5.73
N ALA A 19 4.29 5.75 -5.08
CA ALA A 19 4.24 6.14 -3.67
C ALA A 19 3.25 7.28 -3.42
N LYS A 20 3.20 8.26 -4.31
CA LYS A 20 2.24 9.37 -4.21
C LYS A 20 0.80 8.90 -4.32
N LEU A 21 0.52 7.97 -5.25
CA LEU A 21 -0.82 7.40 -5.39
C LEU A 21 -1.23 6.65 -4.13
N PHE A 22 -0.34 5.82 -3.59
CA PHE A 22 -0.63 5.08 -2.36
C PHE A 22 -0.78 6.00 -1.17
N LYS A 23 -0.04 7.11 -1.11
CA LYS A 23 -0.18 8.09 -0.04
C LYS A 23 -1.56 8.76 -0.08
N GLU A 24 -2.04 9.12 -1.26
CA GLU A 24 -3.38 9.65 -1.41
C GLU A 24 -4.43 8.65 -0.89
N TRP A 25 -4.27 7.37 -1.25
CA TRP A 25 -5.17 6.34 -0.77
C TRP A 25 -5.07 6.16 0.75
N ALA A 26 -3.87 6.13 1.30
CA ALA A 26 -3.67 5.99 2.74
C ALA A 26 -4.33 7.13 3.51
N ASP A 27 -4.28 8.34 2.97
CA ASP A 27 -4.84 9.53 3.59
C ASP A 27 -6.38 9.58 3.54
N THR A 28 -7.03 8.70 2.79
CA THR A 28 -8.50 8.61 2.81
C THR A 28 -9.05 8.05 4.12
N LYS A 29 -8.19 7.45 4.95
CA LYS A 29 -8.57 6.88 6.24
C LYS A 29 -8.00 7.74 7.37
N GLU A 30 -8.83 8.14 8.29
CA GLU A 30 -8.44 8.99 9.42
C GLU A 30 -7.64 8.23 10.48
N GLU A 31 -7.71 6.91 10.49
CA GLU A 31 -7.14 6.08 11.54
C GLU A 31 -5.62 6.05 11.57
N GLY A 32 -4.96 6.48 10.50
CA GLY A 32 -3.51 6.66 10.50
C GLY A 32 -2.68 5.38 10.66
N ASN A 33 -3.27 4.21 10.42
CA ASN A 33 -2.57 2.93 10.58
C ASN A 33 -1.86 2.46 9.31
N ARG A 34 -1.80 3.29 8.30
CA ARG A 34 -1.13 3.00 7.03
C ARG A 34 0.05 3.93 6.84
N SER A 35 1.16 3.35 6.43
CA SER A 35 2.37 4.11 6.08
C SER A 35 2.82 3.71 4.68
N VAL A 36 3.23 4.69 3.89
CA VAL A 36 3.80 4.46 2.57
C VAL A 36 5.26 4.84 2.63
N MET A 37 6.13 3.90 2.26
CA MET A 37 7.58 4.08 2.39
C MET A 37 8.26 3.75 1.08
N THR A 38 9.37 4.44 0.82
CA THR A 38 10.29 4.08 -0.26
C THR A 38 11.66 3.86 0.35
N ASP A 39 12.49 3.02 -0.27
CA ASP A 39 13.78 2.74 0.31
C ASP A 39 14.77 3.88 0.12
N MET A 40 15.49 4.17 1.20
CA MET A 40 16.64 5.07 1.20
C MET A 40 17.91 4.28 0.91
N THR A 41 17.94 3.03 1.39
CA THR A 41 19.03 2.08 1.17
C THR A 41 18.42 0.71 0.91
N GLY A 42 19.20 -0.24 0.41
CA GLY A 42 18.75 -1.59 0.14
C GLY A 42 18.41 -1.79 -1.32
N GLN A 43 17.34 -2.53 -1.58
CA GLN A 43 16.91 -2.82 -2.95
C GLN A 43 16.35 -1.57 -3.62
N PHE A 44 16.71 -1.33 -4.88
CA PHE A 44 16.25 -0.14 -5.61
C PHE A 44 14.76 -0.21 -5.97
N HIS A 45 14.14 0.97 -5.99
CA HIS A 45 12.79 1.19 -6.54
C HIS A 45 11.67 0.44 -5.83
N ARG A 46 11.81 0.22 -4.52
CA ARG A 46 10.76 -0.40 -3.71
C ARG A 46 9.79 0.65 -3.18
N VAL A 47 8.49 0.29 -3.22
CA VAL A 47 7.45 1.01 -2.50
C VAL A 47 6.79 0.02 -1.55
N ILE A 48 6.66 0.39 -0.29
CA ILE A 48 6.09 -0.48 0.74
C ILE A 48 4.90 0.23 1.38
N ILE A 49 3.77 -0.47 1.43
CA ILE A 49 2.63 -0.03 2.24
C ILE A 49 2.64 -0.89 3.50
N ALA A 50 2.74 -0.25 4.66
CA ALA A 50 2.69 -0.94 5.95
C ALA A 50 1.38 -0.62 6.65
N GLU A 51 0.68 -1.64 7.11
CA GLU A 51 -0.60 -1.53 7.82
C GLU A 51 -0.56 -2.38 9.08
N ASN A 52 -1.17 -1.88 10.15
CA ASN A 52 -1.31 -2.65 11.38
C ASN A 52 -2.78 -3.03 11.58
N HIS A 53 -3.01 -4.26 11.97
CA HIS A 53 -4.34 -4.78 12.26
C HIS A 53 -4.30 -5.63 13.52
N ALA A 54 -5.45 -5.73 14.21
CA ALA A 54 -5.53 -6.51 15.44
C ALA A 54 -5.28 -8.00 15.20
N SER A 55 -5.71 -8.50 14.04
CA SER A 55 -5.63 -9.92 13.68
C SER A 55 -5.72 -10.09 12.16
N LEU A 56 -5.47 -11.31 11.68
CA LEU A 56 -5.69 -11.65 10.28
C LEU A 56 -7.15 -11.46 9.88
N ALA A 57 -8.08 -11.81 10.76
CA ALA A 57 -9.51 -11.63 10.50
C ALA A 57 -9.86 -10.15 10.33
N ALA A 58 -9.30 -9.28 11.18
CA ALA A 58 -9.50 -7.84 11.07
C ALA A 58 -8.94 -7.28 9.75
N TYR A 59 -7.77 -7.77 9.34
CA TYR A 59 -7.19 -7.39 8.07
C TYR A 59 -8.08 -7.80 6.89
N GLU A 60 -8.60 -9.03 6.91
CA GLU A 60 -9.47 -9.55 5.87
C GLU A 60 -10.76 -8.73 5.76
N GLU A 61 -11.35 -8.35 6.89
CA GLU A 61 -12.53 -7.48 6.90
C GLU A 61 -12.22 -6.10 6.31
N ALA A 62 -11.07 -5.53 6.64
CA ALA A 62 -10.66 -4.24 6.10
C ALA A 62 -10.49 -4.29 4.57
N GLN A 63 -10.03 -5.42 4.03
CA GLN A 63 -9.88 -5.59 2.58
C GLN A 63 -11.22 -5.50 1.84
N LYS A 64 -12.30 -5.96 2.47
CA LYS A 64 -13.64 -5.92 1.85
C LYS A 64 -14.14 -4.49 1.65
N ASP A 65 -13.68 -3.56 2.46
CA ASP A 65 -14.11 -2.16 2.42
C ASP A 65 -13.29 -1.29 1.48
N ILE A 66 -12.19 -1.83 0.92
CA ILE A 66 -11.34 -1.07 0.01
C ILE A 66 -12.09 -0.76 -1.28
N GLY A 67 -12.04 0.52 -1.68
CA GLY A 67 -12.69 0.98 -2.91
C GLY A 67 -14.17 1.28 -2.76
N GLN A 68 -14.72 1.24 -1.54
CA GLN A 68 -16.15 1.46 -1.33
C GLN A 68 -16.50 2.93 -1.10
N SER A 69 -15.58 3.74 -0.58
CA SER A 69 -15.87 5.16 -0.35
C SER A 69 -15.81 5.96 -1.66
N PRO A 70 -16.51 7.12 -1.75
CA PRO A 70 -16.42 7.97 -2.93
C PRO A 70 -15.00 8.44 -3.23
N GLU A 71 -14.21 8.75 -2.20
CA GLU A 71 -12.81 9.15 -2.37
C GLU A 71 -11.97 8.01 -2.95
N GLU A 72 -12.16 6.79 -2.46
CA GLU A 72 -11.44 5.63 -2.97
C GLU A 72 -11.82 5.31 -4.41
N LYS A 73 -13.11 5.44 -4.75
CA LYS A 73 -13.57 5.23 -6.14
C LYS A 73 -12.94 6.23 -7.10
N ALA A 74 -12.81 7.48 -6.68
CA ALA A 74 -12.14 8.50 -7.48
C ALA A 74 -10.66 8.17 -7.67
N LEU A 75 -10.00 7.65 -6.64
CA LEU A 75 -8.60 7.25 -6.73
C LEU A 75 -8.38 6.03 -7.62
N MET A 76 -9.35 5.12 -7.71
CA MET A 76 -9.23 3.93 -8.57
C MET A 76 -8.97 4.29 -10.04
N GLU A 77 -9.49 5.42 -10.49
CA GLU A 77 -9.19 5.90 -11.84
C GLU A 77 -7.69 6.20 -12.01
N LYS A 78 -7.05 6.71 -10.97
CA LYS A 78 -5.62 6.99 -11.00
C LYS A 78 -4.78 5.71 -10.92
N PHE A 79 -5.34 4.65 -10.35
CA PHE A 79 -4.63 3.37 -10.21
C PHE A 79 -4.68 2.49 -11.45
N LYS A 80 -5.46 2.84 -12.46
CA LYS A 80 -5.63 1.97 -13.64
C LYS A 80 -4.33 1.67 -14.38
N ASP A 81 -3.37 2.59 -14.33
CA ASP A 81 -2.06 2.42 -14.96
C ASP A 81 -1.00 1.86 -14.00
N MET A 82 -1.40 1.52 -12.78
CA MET A 82 -0.48 1.07 -11.73
C MET A 82 0.33 -0.15 -12.15
N ASN A 83 -0.29 -1.09 -12.86
CA ASN A 83 0.38 -2.33 -13.27
C ASN A 83 1.57 -2.09 -14.20
N GLU A 84 1.64 -0.94 -14.84
CA GLU A 84 2.76 -0.56 -15.69
C GLU A 84 3.92 0.04 -14.91
N MET A 85 3.68 0.40 -13.65
CA MET A 85 4.66 1.08 -12.81
C MET A 85 5.58 0.13 -12.05
N TYR A 86 5.15 -1.13 -11.84
CA TYR A 86 5.96 -2.07 -11.09
C TYR A 86 6.20 -3.37 -11.86
N VAL A 87 7.27 -4.06 -11.46
CA VAL A 87 7.71 -5.31 -12.08
C VAL A 87 7.18 -6.51 -11.32
N SER A 88 7.19 -6.42 -10.00
CA SER A 88 6.74 -7.50 -9.12
C SER A 88 6.17 -6.95 -7.84
N GLY A 89 5.40 -7.78 -7.16
CA GLY A 89 4.83 -7.45 -5.86
C GLY A 89 4.81 -8.66 -4.95
N SER A 90 4.86 -8.39 -3.65
CA SER A 90 4.77 -9.43 -2.64
C SER A 90 4.08 -8.86 -1.40
N ARG A 91 3.67 -9.74 -0.51
CA ARG A 91 3.08 -9.35 0.76
C ARG A 91 3.69 -10.19 1.87
N GLU A 92 4.11 -9.51 2.92
CA GLU A 92 4.69 -10.14 4.10
C GLU A 92 3.85 -9.72 5.31
N ILE A 93 3.51 -10.69 6.14
CA ILE A 93 2.71 -10.47 7.34
C ILE A 93 3.53 -10.88 8.54
N PHE A 94 3.67 -9.96 9.49
CA PHE A 94 4.50 -10.15 10.67
C PHE A 94 3.63 -10.13 11.93
N LYS A 95 3.98 -10.97 12.89
CA LYS A 95 3.40 -10.90 14.22
C LYS A 95 4.17 -9.84 15.01
N VAL A 96 3.45 -8.91 15.61
CA VAL A 96 4.06 -7.87 16.45
C VAL A 96 4.08 -8.37 17.89
N TRP A 97 5.26 -8.36 18.48
CA TRP A 97 5.46 -8.82 19.86
C TRP A 97 5.27 -7.70 20.89
#